data_6548e3538d535c6535eb564d0639b111
#
_entry.id   6548e3538d535c6535eb564d0639b111
#
_cell.length_a   1.000
_cell.length_b   1.000
_cell.length_c   1.000
_cell.angle_alpha   90.00
_cell.angle_beta   90.00
_cell.angle_gamma   90.00
#
_symmetry.space_group_name_H-M   'P 1'
#
loop_
_entity.id
_entity.type
_entity.pdbx_description
1 polymer ?
#
loop_
_entity_poly.entity_id
_entity_poly.type
_entity_poly.pdbx_seq_one_letter_code
_entity_poly.pdbx_strand_id
1 'polypeptide(L)'
;DLNNLNDVENHPNYHFVKCDIRDKSKLEEIFKEFNPHGIFHLAAESHVDNSIENPTIFAETNVIGTLNLLNLALKYKTKRFLHISTDEVYGSLDMDSPSSHENSLYLPRSPYSASKASSDHFVLSYFHTFGLDVVMTNCSNNFGPRQHEEKLIPTVIKNLYNRTEIPVYGDGKN
;
A
#
# COMPACT_ATOMS: atom_id res chain seq x y z
N ASP A 1 8.35 10.56 6.24
CA ASP A 1 9.27 11.66 6.52
C ASP A 1 9.45 12.53 5.26
N LEU A 2 9.15 13.83 5.35
CA LEU A 2 9.28 14.75 4.20
C LEU A 2 10.73 14.93 3.76
N ASN A 3 11.71 14.68 4.63
CA ASN A 3 13.12 14.70 4.24
C ASN A 3 13.46 13.72 3.09
N ASN A 4 12.63 12.70 2.90
CA ASN A 4 12.77 11.79 1.77
C ASN A 4 12.51 12.45 0.41
N LEU A 5 11.90 13.63 0.40
CA LEU A 5 11.50 14.37 -0.80
C LEU A 5 12.41 15.56 -1.12
N ASN A 6 13.48 15.80 -0.33
CA ASN A 6 14.39 16.93 -0.49
C ASN A 6 14.96 17.06 -1.92
N ASP A 7 15.14 15.93 -2.62
CA ASP A 7 15.67 15.93 -3.99
C ASP A 7 14.69 16.46 -5.04
N VAL A 8 13.39 16.50 -4.71
CA VAL A 8 12.30 16.85 -5.63
C VAL A 8 11.42 18.00 -5.14
N GLU A 9 11.55 18.44 -3.89
CA GLU A 9 10.66 19.43 -3.28
C GLU A 9 10.66 20.78 -4.01
N ASN A 10 11.79 21.13 -4.63
CA ASN A 10 11.93 22.38 -5.38
C ASN A 10 11.67 22.23 -6.89
N HIS A 11 11.23 21.04 -7.34
CA HIS A 11 10.93 20.84 -8.76
C HIS A 11 9.62 21.54 -9.14
N PRO A 12 9.56 22.32 -10.23
CA PRO A 12 8.38 23.14 -10.59
C PRO A 12 7.10 22.32 -10.81
N ASN A 13 7.22 21.03 -11.12
CA ASN A 13 6.07 20.13 -11.31
C ASN A 13 5.75 19.31 -10.05
N TYR A 14 6.42 19.57 -8.91
CA TYR A 14 6.14 18.88 -7.66
C TYR A 14 5.21 19.72 -6.79
N HIS A 15 4.10 19.12 -6.37
CA HIS A 15 3.13 19.72 -5.46
C HIS A 15 2.81 18.73 -4.34
N PHE A 16 3.15 19.10 -3.11
CA PHE A 16 2.83 18.28 -1.94
C PHE A 16 1.55 18.75 -1.27
N VAL A 17 0.59 17.84 -1.13
CA VAL A 17 -0.64 18.10 -0.36
C VAL A 17 -0.77 17.00 0.70
N LYS A 18 -0.73 17.38 1.98
CA LYS A 18 -1.01 16.46 3.07
C LYS A 18 -2.51 16.19 3.14
N CYS A 19 -2.90 14.96 2.83
CA CYS A 19 -4.30 14.51 2.84
C CYS A 19 -4.39 13.05 3.30
N ASP A 20 -5.40 12.74 4.09
CA ASP A 20 -5.79 11.36 4.40
C ASP A 20 -6.71 10.86 3.28
N ILE A 21 -6.48 9.67 2.75
CA ILE A 21 -7.31 9.09 1.69
C ILE A 21 -8.75 8.76 2.15
N ARG A 22 -8.99 8.76 3.46
CA ARG A 22 -10.34 8.64 4.04
C ARG A 22 -11.12 9.96 3.94
N ASP A 23 -10.43 11.10 3.84
CA ASP A 23 -11.07 12.41 3.67
C ASP A 23 -11.48 12.64 2.21
N LYS A 24 -12.67 12.14 1.88
CA LYS A 24 -13.24 12.24 0.54
C LYS A 24 -13.37 13.68 0.05
N SER A 25 -13.71 14.62 0.95
CA SER A 25 -13.92 16.01 0.58
C SER A 25 -12.61 16.67 0.15
N LYS A 26 -11.56 16.45 0.96
CA LYS A 26 -10.22 16.97 0.65
C LYS A 26 -9.62 16.35 -0.60
N LEU A 27 -9.78 15.03 -0.76
CA LEU A 27 -9.37 14.36 -2.00
C LEU A 27 -10.09 14.96 -3.22
N GLU A 28 -11.37 15.24 -3.13
CA GLU A 28 -12.11 15.83 -4.25
C GLU A 28 -11.62 17.24 -4.61
N GLU A 29 -11.25 18.06 -3.63
CA GLU A 29 -10.60 19.37 -3.89
C GLU A 29 -9.30 19.18 -4.68
N ILE A 30 -8.44 18.22 -4.27
CA ILE A 30 -7.19 17.89 -4.96
C ILE A 30 -7.45 17.44 -6.40
N PHE A 31 -8.44 16.57 -6.62
CA PHE A 31 -8.78 16.12 -7.98
C PHE A 31 -9.32 17.26 -8.86
N LYS A 32 -10.09 18.20 -8.30
CA LYS A 32 -10.55 19.39 -9.02
C LYS A 32 -9.40 20.28 -9.44
N GLU A 33 -8.43 20.49 -8.54
CA GLU A 33 -7.28 21.36 -8.77
C GLU A 33 -6.30 20.76 -9.79
N PHE A 34 -5.90 19.50 -9.61
CA PHE A 34 -4.82 18.89 -10.39
C PHE A 34 -5.29 18.05 -11.56
N ASN A 35 -6.55 17.59 -11.58
CA ASN A 35 -7.11 16.72 -12.61
C ASN A 35 -6.14 15.59 -13.02
N PRO A 36 -5.77 14.67 -12.12
CA PRO A 36 -4.65 13.75 -12.33
C PRO A 36 -4.88 12.82 -13.51
N HIS A 37 -3.90 12.77 -14.42
CA HIS A 37 -3.93 11.87 -15.58
C HIS A 37 -3.78 10.40 -15.19
N GLY A 38 -3.01 10.11 -14.15
CA GLY A 38 -2.78 8.79 -13.58
C GLY A 38 -2.64 8.85 -12.08
N ILE A 39 -2.93 7.74 -11.41
CA ILE A 39 -2.82 7.60 -9.96
C ILE A 39 -1.90 6.43 -9.65
N PHE A 40 -0.90 6.68 -8.78
CA PHE A 40 -0.06 5.67 -8.16
C PHE A 40 -0.49 5.56 -6.69
N HIS A 41 -1.29 4.54 -6.38
CA HIS A 41 -1.85 4.38 -5.05
C HIS A 41 -0.99 3.47 -4.17
N LEU A 42 -0.12 4.12 -3.36
CA LEU A 42 0.76 3.46 -2.39
C LEU A 42 0.30 3.70 -0.94
N ALA A 43 -0.66 4.58 -0.73
CA ALA A 43 -1.14 4.92 0.61
C ALA A 43 -1.87 3.73 1.25
N ALA A 44 -1.41 3.30 2.42
CA ALA A 44 -2.02 2.20 3.17
C ALA A 44 -1.55 2.21 4.63
N GLU A 45 -2.37 1.65 5.51
CA GLU A 45 -1.87 1.08 6.75
C GLU A 45 -1.21 -0.25 6.44
N SER A 46 0.05 -0.46 6.90
CA SER A 46 0.90 -1.57 6.41
C SER A 46 1.61 -2.39 7.50
N HIS A 47 1.40 -2.08 8.78
CA HIS A 47 2.06 -2.80 9.88
C HIS A 47 1.15 -3.92 10.39
N VAL A 48 1.58 -5.19 10.22
CA VAL A 48 0.75 -6.37 10.53
C VAL A 48 0.32 -6.39 12.00
N ASP A 49 1.25 -6.17 12.95
CA ASP A 49 0.94 -6.19 14.39
C ASP A 49 -0.10 -5.12 14.74
N ASN A 50 0.04 -3.90 14.22
CA ASN A 50 -0.96 -2.85 14.40
C ASN A 50 -2.33 -3.25 13.85
N SER A 51 -2.37 -4.08 12.79
CA SER A 51 -3.63 -4.57 12.24
C SER A 51 -4.35 -5.54 13.17
N ILE A 52 -3.61 -6.26 14.00
CA ILE A 52 -4.17 -7.16 15.02
C ILE A 52 -4.76 -6.36 16.17
N GLU A 53 -4.07 -5.29 16.58
CA GLU A 53 -4.51 -4.43 17.67
C GLU A 53 -5.72 -3.55 17.28
N ASN A 54 -5.71 -3.00 16.05
CA ASN A 54 -6.78 -2.11 15.56
C ASN A 54 -7.13 -2.42 14.10
N PRO A 55 -7.88 -3.50 13.83
CA PRO A 55 -8.23 -3.88 12.45
C PRO A 55 -9.13 -2.86 11.73
N THR A 56 -9.90 -2.07 12.48
CA THR A 56 -10.84 -1.11 11.91
C THR A 56 -10.13 -0.05 11.07
N ILE A 57 -9.02 0.51 11.55
CA ILE A 57 -8.29 1.53 10.82
C ILE A 57 -7.76 1.00 9.47
N PHE A 58 -7.39 -0.29 9.42
CA PHE A 58 -6.97 -0.94 8.17
C PHE A 58 -8.10 -1.07 7.17
N ALA A 59 -9.30 -1.43 7.62
CA ALA A 59 -10.48 -1.45 6.75
C ALA A 59 -10.83 -0.03 6.25
N GLU A 60 -10.85 0.95 7.13
CA GLU A 60 -11.14 2.34 6.77
C GLU A 60 -10.13 2.89 5.77
N THR A 61 -8.83 2.72 6.03
CA THR A 61 -7.77 3.27 5.18
C THR A 61 -7.63 2.45 3.89
N ASN A 62 -7.40 1.14 4.01
CA ASN A 62 -7.04 0.33 2.86
C ASN A 62 -8.23 0.02 1.95
N VAL A 63 -9.44 -0.10 2.51
CA VAL A 63 -10.64 -0.41 1.69
C VAL A 63 -11.39 0.87 1.34
N ILE A 64 -11.87 1.62 2.35
CA ILE A 64 -12.69 2.81 2.09
C ILE A 64 -11.85 3.91 1.45
N GLY A 65 -10.60 4.13 1.90
CA GLY A 65 -9.68 5.08 1.27
C GLY A 65 -9.43 4.75 -0.21
N THR A 66 -9.20 3.45 -0.53
CA THR A 66 -9.07 3.01 -1.94
C THR A 66 -10.34 3.25 -2.74
N LEU A 67 -11.51 2.97 -2.17
CA LEU A 67 -12.80 3.26 -2.83
C LEU A 67 -13.00 4.75 -3.10
N ASN A 68 -12.59 5.63 -2.19
CA ASN A 68 -12.63 7.07 -2.43
C ASN A 68 -11.82 7.47 -3.66
N LEU A 69 -10.58 6.95 -3.78
CA LEU A 69 -9.71 7.20 -4.93
C LEU A 69 -10.29 6.63 -6.23
N LEU A 70 -10.83 5.40 -6.21
CA LEU A 70 -11.46 4.77 -7.37
C LEU A 70 -12.68 5.56 -7.86
N ASN A 71 -13.55 6.01 -6.95
CA ASN A 71 -14.70 6.84 -7.27
C ASN A 71 -14.28 8.16 -7.93
N LEU A 72 -13.24 8.81 -7.39
CA LEU A 72 -12.72 10.05 -7.96
C LEU A 72 -12.03 9.80 -9.29
N ALA A 73 -11.29 8.71 -9.44
CA ALA A 73 -10.69 8.32 -10.73
C ALA A 73 -11.73 8.19 -11.83
N LEU A 74 -12.88 7.54 -11.55
CA LEU A 74 -14.01 7.46 -12.50
C LEU A 74 -14.62 8.84 -12.76
N LYS A 75 -14.93 9.61 -11.70
CA LYS A 75 -15.57 10.91 -11.80
C LYS A 75 -14.77 11.89 -12.64
N TYR A 76 -13.44 11.93 -12.47
CA TYR A 76 -12.52 12.82 -13.15
C TYR A 76 -11.87 12.22 -14.40
N LYS A 77 -12.31 11.00 -14.81
CA LYS A 77 -11.84 10.30 -16.01
C LYS A 77 -10.32 10.12 -16.05
N THR A 78 -9.73 9.82 -14.88
CA THR A 78 -8.31 9.46 -14.77
C THR A 78 -8.01 8.29 -15.70
N LYS A 79 -6.94 8.39 -16.50
CA LYS A 79 -6.66 7.40 -17.55
C LYS A 79 -6.10 6.08 -17.03
N ARG A 80 -5.36 6.10 -15.91
CA ARG A 80 -4.78 4.88 -15.35
C ARG A 80 -4.71 4.93 -13.83
N PHE A 81 -5.05 3.82 -13.20
CA PHE A 81 -4.95 3.61 -11.77
C PHE A 81 -4.00 2.46 -11.48
N LEU A 82 -2.83 2.74 -10.90
CA LEU A 82 -1.90 1.72 -10.41
C LEU A 82 -2.14 1.51 -8.92
N HIS A 83 -2.54 0.30 -8.54
CA HIS A 83 -2.73 -0.13 -7.16
C HIS A 83 -1.56 -0.99 -6.69
N ILE A 84 -0.92 -0.58 -5.60
CA ILE A 84 0.15 -1.35 -4.98
C ILE A 84 -0.45 -2.23 -3.88
N SER A 85 -0.47 -3.53 -4.12
CA SER A 85 -0.89 -4.55 -3.15
C SER A 85 0.32 -5.31 -2.58
N THR A 86 0.11 -6.47 -2.03
CA THR A 86 1.10 -7.28 -1.33
C THR A 86 0.93 -8.76 -1.68
N ASP A 87 2.01 -9.52 -1.65
CA ASP A 87 2.00 -10.98 -1.76
C ASP A 87 1.31 -11.66 -0.58
N GLU A 88 1.18 -10.98 0.56
CA GLU A 88 0.48 -11.52 1.74
C GLU A 88 -1.00 -11.83 1.49
N VAL A 89 -1.59 -11.33 0.41
CA VAL A 89 -2.95 -11.70 0.01
C VAL A 89 -3.08 -13.18 -0.39
N TYR A 90 -1.98 -13.81 -0.79
CA TYR A 90 -1.93 -15.23 -1.14
C TYR A 90 -1.81 -16.15 0.08
N GLY A 91 -1.49 -15.61 1.26
CA GLY A 91 -1.32 -16.36 2.50
C GLY A 91 0.09 -16.89 2.70
N SER A 92 0.22 -17.87 3.59
CA SER A 92 1.51 -18.45 3.94
C SER A 92 1.91 -19.55 2.94
N LEU A 93 3.20 -19.61 2.62
CA LEU A 93 3.80 -20.66 1.82
C LEU A 93 4.74 -21.51 2.70
N ASP A 94 4.69 -22.81 2.55
CA ASP A 94 5.71 -23.71 3.10
C ASP A 94 6.97 -23.65 2.21
N MET A 95 8.12 -24.06 2.75
CA MET A 95 9.41 -24.02 2.05
C MET A 95 9.40 -24.75 0.71
N ASP A 96 8.61 -25.81 0.59
CA ASP A 96 8.49 -26.64 -0.61
C ASP A 96 7.29 -26.24 -1.51
N SER A 97 6.52 -25.21 -1.11
CA SER A 97 5.38 -24.74 -1.89
C SER A 97 5.84 -24.03 -3.16
N PRO A 98 5.10 -24.17 -4.28
CA PRO A 98 5.37 -23.35 -5.46
C PRO A 98 5.11 -21.87 -5.16
N SER A 99 5.87 -21.00 -5.81
CA SER A 99 5.65 -19.54 -5.70
C SER A 99 4.24 -19.15 -6.15
N SER A 100 3.69 -18.12 -5.50
CA SER A 100 2.42 -17.53 -5.93
C SER A 100 2.60 -16.80 -7.27
N HIS A 101 1.52 -16.72 -8.02
CA HIS A 101 1.43 -16.02 -9.31
C HIS A 101 0.05 -15.34 -9.42
N GLU A 102 -0.21 -14.60 -10.49
CA GLU A 102 -1.38 -13.74 -10.65
C GLU A 102 -2.73 -14.50 -10.59
N ASN A 103 -2.73 -15.81 -10.86
CA ASN A 103 -3.92 -16.65 -10.78
C ASN A 103 -4.01 -17.48 -9.47
N SER A 104 -3.10 -17.27 -8.53
CA SER A 104 -3.16 -17.94 -7.22
C SER A 104 -4.36 -17.45 -6.42
N LEU A 105 -4.96 -18.37 -5.63
CA LEU A 105 -6.08 -18.01 -4.77
C LEU A 105 -5.63 -17.07 -3.65
N TYR A 106 -6.47 -16.10 -3.33
CA TYR A 106 -6.28 -15.25 -2.17
C TYR A 106 -6.68 -15.99 -0.89
N LEU A 107 -5.74 -16.08 0.04
CA LEU A 107 -5.90 -16.75 1.35
C LEU A 107 -5.31 -15.88 2.46
N PRO A 108 -5.73 -14.62 2.62
CA PRO A 108 -5.15 -13.69 3.59
C PRO A 108 -5.24 -14.23 5.02
N ARG A 109 -4.19 -14.03 5.82
CA ARG A 109 -4.06 -14.58 7.17
C ARG A 109 -4.03 -13.53 8.29
N SER A 110 -3.99 -12.24 7.95
CA SER A 110 -4.01 -11.13 8.90
C SER A 110 -5.08 -10.10 8.54
N PRO A 111 -5.51 -9.24 9.48
CA PRO A 111 -6.41 -8.13 9.14
C PRO A 111 -5.81 -7.18 8.08
N TYR A 112 -4.49 -6.96 8.11
CA TYR A 112 -3.78 -6.22 7.06
C TYR A 112 -3.97 -6.88 5.69
N SER A 113 -3.57 -8.16 5.54
CA SER A 113 -3.68 -8.85 4.25
C SER A 113 -5.13 -9.00 3.79
N ALA A 114 -6.08 -9.18 4.72
CA ALA A 114 -7.52 -9.19 4.41
C ALA A 114 -8.00 -7.82 3.89
N SER A 115 -7.54 -6.72 4.46
CA SER A 115 -7.87 -5.37 3.98
C SER A 115 -7.29 -5.10 2.59
N LYS A 116 -6.06 -5.56 2.32
CA LYS A 116 -5.42 -5.45 1.00
C LYS A 116 -6.13 -6.32 -0.03
N ALA A 117 -6.44 -7.57 0.28
CA ALA A 117 -7.22 -8.46 -0.60
C ALA A 117 -8.60 -7.86 -0.94
N SER A 118 -9.26 -7.23 0.05
CA SER A 118 -10.52 -6.55 -0.17
C SER A 118 -10.39 -5.37 -1.12
N SER A 119 -9.35 -4.53 -0.96
CA SER A 119 -9.10 -3.41 -1.88
C SER A 119 -8.76 -3.90 -3.29
N ASP A 120 -8.00 -4.99 -3.43
CA ASP A 120 -7.69 -5.61 -4.72
C ASP A 120 -8.96 -6.03 -5.47
N HIS A 121 -9.90 -6.68 -4.77
CA HIS A 121 -11.18 -7.06 -5.36
C HIS A 121 -12.01 -5.83 -5.80
N PHE A 122 -11.98 -4.73 -5.04
CA PHE A 122 -12.63 -3.49 -5.48
C PHE A 122 -11.94 -2.91 -6.73
N VAL A 123 -10.62 -2.88 -6.78
CA VAL A 123 -9.87 -2.40 -7.96
C VAL A 123 -10.25 -3.21 -9.20
N LEU A 124 -10.27 -4.55 -9.09
CA LEU A 124 -10.69 -5.43 -10.19
C LEU A 124 -12.16 -5.24 -10.57
N SER A 125 -13.04 -5.03 -9.59
CA SER A 125 -14.45 -4.77 -9.88
C SER A 125 -14.66 -3.47 -10.66
N TYR A 126 -13.85 -2.44 -10.41
CA TYR A 126 -13.91 -1.18 -11.17
C TYR A 126 -13.42 -1.33 -12.60
N PHE A 127 -12.44 -2.19 -12.84
CA PHE A 127 -12.06 -2.57 -14.20
C PHE A 127 -13.21 -3.26 -14.94
N HIS A 128 -13.78 -4.32 -14.34
CA HIS A 128 -14.80 -5.12 -14.98
C HIS A 128 -16.15 -4.40 -15.15
N THR A 129 -16.53 -3.59 -14.16
CA THR A 129 -17.87 -2.94 -14.16
C THR A 129 -17.86 -1.61 -14.89
N PHE A 130 -16.81 -0.82 -14.71
CA PHE A 130 -16.77 0.57 -15.20
C PHE A 130 -15.73 0.78 -16.31
N GLY A 131 -14.89 -0.20 -16.60
CA GLY A 131 -13.85 -0.09 -17.63
C GLY A 131 -12.69 0.85 -17.21
N LEU A 132 -12.48 1.06 -15.91
CA LEU A 132 -11.34 1.84 -15.44
C LEU A 132 -10.04 1.08 -15.77
N ASP A 133 -9.11 1.72 -16.47
CA ASP A 133 -7.79 1.12 -16.75
C ASP A 133 -6.97 1.01 -15.47
N VAL A 134 -6.87 -0.21 -14.94
CA VAL A 134 -6.16 -0.51 -13.70
C VAL A 134 -4.94 -1.40 -13.95
N VAL A 135 -3.90 -1.16 -13.18
CA VAL A 135 -2.75 -2.06 -13.03
C VAL A 135 -2.62 -2.36 -11.54
N MET A 136 -2.42 -3.61 -11.20
CA MET A 136 -2.27 -4.06 -9.82
C MET A 136 -0.98 -4.84 -9.66
N THR A 137 -0.27 -4.63 -8.54
CA THR A 137 0.97 -5.35 -8.23
C THR A 137 0.84 -6.01 -6.86
N ASN A 138 1.23 -7.27 -6.77
CA ASN A 138 1.32 -8.01 -5.51
C ASN A 138 2.80 -8.22 -5.19
N CYS A 139 3.45 -7.16 -4.71
CA CYS A 139 4.89 -7.21 -4.43
C CYS A 139 5.18 -7.86 -3.07
N SER A 140 6.30 -8.58 -2.99
CA SER A 140 6.88 -9.02 -1.74
C SER A 140 7.62 -7.87 -1.03
N ASN A 141 8.39 -8.15 0.00
CA ASN A 141 9.06 -7.14 0.80
C ASN A 141 10.01 -6.27 -0.04
N ASN A 142 9.67 -5.00 -0.15
CA ASN A 142 10.51 -4.01 -0.79
C ASN A 142 11.57 -3.49 0.19
N PHE A 143 12.74 -3.18 -0.31
CA PHE A 143 13.81 -2.55 0.46
C PHE A 143 14.56 -1.53 -0.40
N GLY A 144 15.18 -0.55 0.25
CA GLY A 144 15.96 0.47 -0.45
C GLY A 144 16.32 1.65 0.45
N PRO A 145 17.02 2.64 -0.12
CA PRO A 145 17.35 3.87 0.59
C PRO A 145 16.10 4.55 1.13
N ARG A 146 16.20 5.13 2.34
CA ARG A 146 15.12 5.87 3.00
C ARG A 146 13.92 5.00 3.45
N GLN A 147 14.07 3.66 3.45
CA GLN A 147 13.07 2.77 4.02
C GLN A 147 12.86 3.09 5.51
N HIS A 148 11.61 3.02 5.97
CA HIS A 148 11.26 3.31 7.36
C HIS A 148 11.97 2.37 8.33
N GLU A 149 12.46 2.93 9.45
CA GLU A 149 13.33 2.23 10.41
C GLU A 149 12.66 1.07 11.18
N GLU A 150 11.33 0.95 11.11
CA GLU A 150 10.59 -0.20 11.66
C GLU A 150 10.75 -1.49 10.85
N LYS A 151 11.19 -1.38 9.59
CA LYS A 151 11.35 -2.54 8.71
C LYS A 151 12.64 -3.30 8.99
N LEU A 152 12.67 -4.60 8.64
CA LEU A 152 13.73 -5.54 9.01
C LEU A 152 15.15 -5.00 8.70
N ILE A 153 15.43 -4.64 7.45
CA ILE A 153 16.78 -4.24 7.04
C ILE A 153 17.25 -2.98 7.77
N PRO A 154 16.49 -1.86 7.82
CA PRO A 154 16.89 -0.70 8.60
C PRO A 154 17.03 -0.99 10.09
N THR A 155 16.13 -1.81 10.68
CA THR A 155 16.23 -2.22 12.10
C THR A 155 17.52 -2.97 12.37
N VAL A 156 17.88 -3.94 11.52
CA VAL A 156 19.13 -4.70 11.65
C VAL A 156 20.34 -3.78 11.56
N ILE A 157 20.40 -2.91 10.55
CA ILE A 157 21.51 -1.96 10.38
C ILE A 157 21.64 -1.04 11.58
N LYS A 158 20.53 -0.46 12.04
CA LYS A 158 20.48 0.45 13.19
C LYS A 158 20.98 -0.25 14.47
N ASN A 159 20.50 -1.46 14.74
CA ASN A 159 20.87 -2.20 15.94
C ASN A 159 22.33 -2.65 15.91
N LEU A 160 22.84 -3.10 14.77
CA LEU A 160 24.25 -3.40 14.59
C LEU A 160 25.14 -2.15 14.83
N TYR A 161 24.76 -1.00 14.26
CA TYR A 161 25.49 0.24 14.46
C TYR A 161 25.50 0.68 15.93
N ASN A 162 24.37 0.55 16.62
CA ASN A 162 24.23 0.90 18.03
C ASN A 162 24.73 -0.18 18.99
N ARG A 163 25.15 -1.34 18.51
CA ARG A 163 25.53 -2.52 19.30
C ARG A 163 24.43 -2.98 20.27
N THR A 164 23.19 -2.92 19.81
CA THR A 164 22.01 -3.40 20.52
C THR A 164 21.51 -4.71 19.92
N GLU A 165 20.69 -5.45 20.65
CA GLU A 165 20.14 -6.72 20.21
C GLU A 165 19.22 -6.53 19.00
N ILE A 166 19.27 -7.49 18.06
CA ILE A 166 18.38 -7.55 16.91
C ILE A 166 17.15 -8.37 17.32
N PRO A 167 15.93 -7.79 17.26
CA PRO A 167 14.72 -8.54 17.59
C PRO A 167 14.49 -9.66 16.55
N VAL A 168 14.22 -10.86 17.05
CA VAL A 168 13.86 -12.02 16.22
C VAL A 168 12.43 -12.41 16.56
N TYR A 169 11.56 -12.41 15.55
CA TYR A 169 10.17 -12.84 15.70
C TYR A 169 10.07 -14.37 15.61
N GLY A 170 9.36 -14.97 16.58
CA GLY A 170 9.18 -16.42 16.63
C GLY A 170 10.50 -17.17 16.64
N ASP A 171 10.67 -18.11 15.70
CA ASP A 171 11.91 -18.89 15.52
C ASP A 171 12.82 -18.34 14.39
N GLY A 172 12.49 -17.19 13.86
CA GLY A 172 13.28 -16.50 12.81
C GLY A 172 13.18 -17.14 11.42
N LYS A 173 12.16 -17.97 11.18
CA LYS A 173 11.92 -18.63 9.89
C LYS A 173 10.84 -17.97 9.04
N ASN A 174 10.46 -16.76 9.41
CA ASN A 174 9.44 -16.00 8.70
C ASN A 174 9.97 -15.44 7.37
#